data_03bea974d105e8d2b44ba1be95033000
#
_entry.id   03bea974d105e8d2b44ba1be95033000
#
_cell.length_a   1.000
_cell.length_b   1.000
_cell.length_c   1.000
_cell.angle_alpha   90.00
_cell.angle_beta   90.00
_cell.angle_gamma   90.00
#
_symmetry.space_group_name_H-M   'P 1'
#
loop_
_entity.id
_entity.type
_entity.pdbx_description
1 polymer ?
#
loop_
_entity_poly.entity_id
_entity_poly.type
_entity_poly.pdbx_seq_one_letter_code
_entity_poly.pdbx_strand_id
1 'polypeptide(L)'
;GDRVWEDKNFNGIQDAGESGIKNVAVKLLNTAGNVIATTTTGNDGQYRFDGLDAGDYKVQVVAPSGYYYTKQDKGGNDALDSDVNSGGMTGVYTLAAGQENLTVDAGLYRKASIGDRVWEDSNHNGIQDKGEFNIKGIRVSLLDANGNIIANTTTNSSGNYLFSNLDPGTYSLRFDKADVKHYSYWNSWANMNNWKWGAKDVGSDDNKDSDVNNSGSYTRYAYTAKTFLESGENDMRWDAAITPIVIDLNGDGIKTIARADSQGVFDLFGNGKSVHSGWVSGEDGLLAIDRNGNGVIDDISELFGGTTQGEGFARLAEFDTNGDGWVDTNDADFARLLVWQDKNGDHQTDQGELISLNNAGIASLSTSFSELPFVDAQGNLHLERSEAILQNGQSVDMTDVYFNVSLEDATDAGVQTSSMLDLLGDTVQAEVVNTHLWMV
;
A
#
# COMPACT_ATOMS: atom_id res chain seq x y z
N GLY A 1 -17.45 -12.65 -43.44
CA GLY A 1 -16.79 -12.92 -42.16
C GLY A 1 -15.55 -12.11 -42.02
N ASP A 2 -14.94 -12.09 -40.84
CA ASP A 2 -13.57 -11.67 -40.64
C ASP A 2 -13.06 -12.21 -39.29
N ARG A 3 -13.09 -11.45 -38.19
CA ARG A 3 -12.29 -11.78 -37.01
C ARG A 3 -13.09 -11.65 -35.69
N VAL A 4 -12.79 -12.53 -34.72
CA VAL A 4 -13.19 -12.35 -33.33
C VAL A 4 -11.92 -12.17 -32.50
N TRP A 5 -11.81 -11.06 -31.74
CA TRP A 5 -10.63 -10.71 -30.98
C TRP A 5 -10.90 -10.39 -29.51
N GLU A 6 -9.89 -10.40 -28.66
CA GLU A 6 -9.96 -9.93 -27.29
C GLU A 6 -9.68 -8.43 -27.24
N ASP A 7 -10.69 -7.64 -26.99
CA ASP A 7 -10.62 -6.19 -26.77
C ASP A 7 -10.10 -5.93 -25.37
N LYS A 8 -8.80 -5.67 -25.25
CA LYS A 8 -8.12 -5.53 -23.99
C LYS A 8 -8.49 -4.25 -23.25
N ASN A 9 -8.76 -3.19 -23.97
CA ASN A 9 -9.00 -1.87 -23.42
C ASN A 9 -10.48 -1.44 -23.45
N PHE A 10 -11.36 -2.34 -23.92
CA PHE A 10 -12.81 -2.11 -23.99
C PHE A 10 -13.19 -0.85 -24.77
N ASN A 11 -12.44 -0.51 -25.83
CA ASN A 11 -12.77 0.63 -26.68
C ASN A 11 -13.68 0.30 -27.85
N GLY A 12 -13.85 -0.99 -28.19
CA GLY A 12 -14.66 -1.50 -29.29
C GLY A 12 -13.94 -1.49 -30.64
N ILE A 13 -12.62 -1.24 -30.65
CA ILE A 13 -11.77 -1.16 -31.84
C ILE A 13 -10.68 -2.23 -31.73
N GLN A 14 -10.37 -2.90 -32.82
CA GLN A 14 -9.29 -3.87 -32.91
C GLN A 14 -7.95 -3.15 -32.97
N ASP A 15 -7.27 -3.04 -31.83
CA ASP A 15 -5.98 -2.39 -31.71
C ASP A 15 -4.79 -3.31 -32.02
N ALA A 16 -3.65 -2.69 -32.32
CA ALA A 16 -2.41 -3.42 -32.51
C ALA A 16 -1.99 -4.14 -31.22
N GLY A 17 -1.75 -5.46 -31.31
CA GLY A 17 -1.38 -6.29 -30.14
C GLY A 17 -2.55 -7.00 -29.48
N GLU A 18 -3.77 -6.78 -29.94
CA GLU A 18 -4.94 -7.54 -29.52
C GLU A 18 -5.04 -8.87 -30.26
N SER A 19 -5.21 -9.95 -29.49
CA SER A 19 -5.15 -11.31 -30.01
C SER A 19 -6.52 -11.79 -30.50
N GLY A 20 -6.53 -12.53 -31.58
CA GLY A 20 -7.73 -13.26 -32.02
C GLY A 20 -8.11 -14.37 -31.02
N ILE A 21 -9.41 -14.61 -30.88
CA ILE A 21 -9.95 -15.66 -30.00
C ILE A 21 -10.29 -16.89 -30.81
N LYS A 22 -9.62 -18.00 -30.53
CA LYS A 22 -9.81 -19.30 -31.16
C LYS A 22 -11.07 -20.02 -30.68
N ASN A 23 -11.66 -20.87 -31.57
CA ASN A 23 -12.77 -21.78 -31.24
C ASN A 23 -14.05 -21.05 -30.81
N VAL A 24 -14.24 -19.80 -31.19
CA VAL A 24 -15.51 -19.10 -31.00
C VAL A 24 -16.50 -19.60 -32.04
N ALA A 25 -17.66 -20.04 -31.60
CA ALA A 25 -18.73 -20.46 -32.50
C ALA A 25 -19.40 -19.25 -33.18
N VAL A 26 -19.44 -19.25 -34.49
CA VAL A 26 -20.09 -18.22 -35.31
C VAL A 26 -21.18 -18.84 -36.16
N LYS A 27 -22.38 -18.23 -36.16
CA LYS A 27 -23.56 -18.71 -36.89
C LYS A 27 -23.93 -17.69 -37.96
N LEU A 28 -24.24 -18.18 -39.13
CA LEU A 28 -24.88 -17.43 -40.21
C LEU A 28 -26.39 -17.65 -40.15
N LEU A 29 -27.17 -16.58 -40.19
CA LEU A 29 -28.62 -16.63 -40.11
C LEU A 29 -29.25 -15.93 -41.33
N ASN A 30 -30.42 -16.39 -41.70
CA ASN A 30 -31.30 -15.65 -42.63
C ASN A 30 -32.02 -14.51 -41.89
N THR A 31 -32.75 -13.66 -42.60
CA THR A 31 -33.50 -12.53 -42.05
C THR A 31 -34.60 -12.93 -41.08
N ALA A 32 -35.14 -14.15 -41.19
CA ALA A 32 -36.11 -14.72 -40.27
C ALA A 32 -35.49 -15.20 -38.95
N GLY A 33 -34.13 -15.14 -38.81
CA GLY A 33 -33.40 -15.56 -37.61
C GLY A 33 -33.09 -17.06 -37.54
N ASN A 34 -33.32 -17.82 -38.62
CA ASN A 34 -32.96 -19.23 -38.66
C ASN A 34 -31.48 -19.40 -39.00
N VAL A 35 -30.79 -20.26 -38.27
CA VAL A 35 -29.38 -20.60 -38.51
C VAL A 35 -29.32 -21.46 -39.82
N ILE A 36 -28.51 -20.99 -40.77
CA ILE A 36 -28.30 -21.65 -42.06
C ILE A 36 -26.90 -22.25 -42.22
N ALA A 37 -25.91 -21.74 -41.47
CA ALA A 37 -24.55 -22.31 -41.36
C ALA A 37 -23.92 -22.01 -40.00
N THR A 38 -22.92 -22.79 -39.62
CA THR A 38 -22.11 -22.57 -38.41
C THR A 38 -20.66 -22.86 -38.72
N THR A 39 -19.77 -22.02 -38.22
CA THR A 39 -18.32 -22.20 -38.27
C THR A 39 -17.70 -21.90 -36.91
N THR A 40 -16.38 -22.02 -36.78
CA THR A 40 -15.62 -21.64 -35.59
C THR A 40 -14.39 -20.86 -36.01
N THR A 41 -13.94 -19.92 -35.16
CA THR A 41 -12.73 -19.14 -35.41
C THR A 41 -11.47 -19.99 -35.38
N GLY A 42 -10.49 -19.66 -36.22
CA GLY A 42 -9.14 -20.21 -36.27
C GLY A 42 -8.24 -19.70 -35.13
N ASN A 43 -6.94 -20.03 -35.17
CA ASN A 43 -5.96 -19.64 -34.15
C ASN A 43 -5.77 -18.12 -34.01
N ASP A 44 -5.99 -17.40 -35.09
CA ASP A 44 -5.88 -15.95 -35.23
C ASP A 44 -7.22 -15.22 -35.02
N GLY A 45 -8.26 -15.95 -34.66
CA GLY A 45 -9.61 -15.45 -34.50
C GLY A 45 -10.39 -15.30 -35.80
N GLN A 46 -9.82 -15.61 -36.95
CA GLN A 46 -10.51 -15.47 -38.24
C GLN A 46 -11.58 -16.55 -38.46
N TYR A 47 -12.65 -16.16 -39.14
CA TYR A 47 -13.73 -17.04 -39.56
C TYR A 47 -14.28 -16.62 -40.94
N ARG A 48 -14.91 -17.57 -41.66
CA ARG A 48 -15.47 -17.30 -42.98
C ARG A 48 -16.64 -18.22 -43.26
N PHE A 49 -17.60 -17.72 -44.03
CA PHE A 49 -18.65 -18.48 -44.70
C PHE A 49 -18.48 -18.29 -46.20
N ASP A 50 -18.31 -19.37 -46.94
CA ASP A 50 -18.09 -19.36 -48.38
C ASP A 50 -19.29 -19.97 -49.10
N GLY A 51 -19.42 -19.69 -50.42
CA GLY A 51 -20.42 -20.27 -51.31
C GLY A 51 -21.84 -19.80 -51.01
N LEU A 52 -21.97 -18.56 -50.53
CA LEU A 52 -23.29 -17.96 -50.26
C LEU A 52 -23.90 -17.41 -51.56
N ASP A 53 -25.23 -17.60 -51.72
CA ASP A 53 -26.00 -16.92 -52.75
C ASP A 53 -26.13 -15.42 -52.45
N ALA A 54 -26.44 -14.62 -53.48
CA ALA A 54 -26.79 -13.22 -53.27
C ALA A 54 -28.06 -13.15 -52.41
N GLY A 55 -28.01 -12.29 -51.35
CA GLY A 55 -29.14 -12.20 -50.43
C GLY A 55 -28.77 -11.53 -49.09
N ASP A 56 -29.71 -11.54 -48.17
CA ASP A 56 -29.63 -10.89 -46.89
C ASP A 56 -29.30 -11.88 -45.77
N TYR A 57 -28.28 -11.54 -44.98
CA TYR A 57 -27.75 -12.38 -43.93
C TYR A 57 -27.54 -11.61 -42.62
N LYS A 58 -27.51 -12.33 -41.50
CA LYS A 58 -27.06 -11.88 -40.19
C LYS A 58 -25.99 -12.83 -39.68
N VAL A 59 -25.09 -12.32 -38.84
CA VAL A 59 -24.09 -13.13 -38.13
C VAL A 59 -24.38 -13.08 -36.63
N GLN A 60 -24.25 -14.24 -35.97
CA GLN A 60 -24.24 -14.37 -34.54
C GLN A 60 -22.91 -14.95 -34.11
N VAL A 61 -22.18 -14.19 -33.33
CA VAL A 61 -21.01 -14.67 -32.60
C VAL A 61 -21.48 -15.15 -31.21
N VAL A 62 -21.06 -16.35 -30.79
CA VAL A 62 -21.43 -16.92 -29.48
C VAL A 62 -20.27 -16.78 -28.56
N ALA A 63 -20.32 -15.80 -27.67
CA ALA A 63 -19.21 -15.56 -26.70
C ALA A 63 -18.95 -16.82 -25.86
N PRO A 64 -17.67 -17.25 -25.74
CA PRO A 64 -17.31 -18.31 -24.82
C PRO A 64 -17.61 -17.94 -23.37
N SER A 65 -17.67 -18.93 -22.49
CA SER A 65 -17.88 -18.69 -21.06
C SER A 65 -16.83 -17.74 -20.50
N GLY A 66 -17.26 -16.74 -19.76
CA GLY A 66 -16.41 -15.70 -19.18
C GLY A 66 -16.11 -14.50 -20.09
N TYR A 67 -16.53 -14.54 -21.35
CA TYR A 67 -16.42 -13.42 -22.27
C TYR A 67 -17.71 -12.64 -22.42
N TYR A 68 -17.60 -11.35 -22.65
CA TYR A 68 -18.67 -10.37 -22.86
C TYR A 68 -18.40 -9.64 -24.18
N TYR A 69 -19.44 -9.09 -24.79
CA TYR A 69 -19.31 -8.32 -26.03
C TYR A 69 -18.87 -6.89 -25.72
N THR A 70 -17.93 -6.38 -26.49
CA THR A 70 -17.49 -4.99 -26.39
C THR A 70 -18.50 -4.00 -27.00
N LYS A 71 -18.10 -2.75 -27.09
CA LYS A 71 -18.93 -1.67 -27.65
C LYS A 71 -19.06 -1.83 -29.15
N GLN A 72 -20.29 -1.85 -29.64
CA GLN A 72 -20.60 -1.97 -31.06
C GLN A 72 -20.33 -0.66 -31.81
N ASP A 73 -19.90 -0.75 -33.08
CA ASP A 73 -19.74 0.35 -34.05
C ASP A 73 -18.92 1.52 -33.47
N LYS A 74 -17.67 1.27 -33.03
CA LYS A 74 -16.75 2.28 -32.49
C LYS A 74 -15.62 2.59 -33.47
N GLY A 75 -15.28 3.87 -33.54
CA GLY A 75 -14.25 4.33 -34.50
C GLY A 75 -14.87 4.74 -35.83
N GLY A 76 -14.06 4.81 -36.85
CA GLY A 76 -14.47 5.23 -38.20
C GLY A 76 -14.08 4.25 -39.29
N ASN A 77 -13.65 3.06 -38.89
CA ASN A 77 -13.23 1.97 -39.79
C ASN A 77 -13.96 0.68 -39.48
N ASP A 78 -14.99 0.38 -40.27
CA ASP A 78 -15.85 -0.80 -40.19
C ASP A 78 -15.11 -2.15 -40.30
N ALA A 79 -13.85 -2.15 -40.74
CA ALA A 79 -12.99 -3.34 -40.79
C ALA A 79 -12.15 -3.52 -39.51
N LEU A 80 -12.31 -2.68 -38.49
CA LEU A 80 -11.56 -2.72 -37.26
C LEU A 80 -12.44 -2.53 -36.02
N ASP A 81 -13.75 -2.39 -36.16
CA ASP A 81 -14.62 -2.24 -35.03
C ASP A 81 -15.54 -3.48 -34.83
N SER A 82 -16.27 -3.52 -33.74
CA SER A 82 -17.14 -4.66 -33.42
C SER A 82 -18.55 -4.43 -33.96
N ASP A 83 -19.02 -5.29 -34.84
CA ASP A 83 -20.35 -5.21 -35.47
C ASP A 83 -21.49 -5.81 -34.65
N VAL A 84 -21.16 -6.54 -33.57
CA VAL A 84 -22.16 -7.26 -32.80
C VAL A 84 -22.66 -6.43 -31.62
N ASN A 85 -23.97 -6.50 -31.38
CA ASN A 85 -24.61 -5.95 -30.20
C ASN A 85 -24.32 -6.79 -28.94
N SER A 86 -24.83 -6.36 -27.78
CA SER A 86 -24.66 -7.05 -26.48
C SER A 86 -25.25 -8.49 -26.44
N GLY A 87 -25.97 -8.91 -27.48
CA GLY A 87 -26.45 -10.29 -27.67
C GLY A 87 -25.62 -11.09 -28.68
N GLY A 88 -24.54 -10.53 -29.19
CA GLY A 88 -23.68 -11.16 -30.20
C GLY A 88 -24.23 -11.16 -31.62
N MET A 89 -25.23 -10.36 -31.91
CA MET A 89 -25.88 -10.29 -33.21
C MET A 89 -25.51 -9.05 -33.99
N THR A 90 -25.27 -9.23 -35.29
CA THR A 90 -25.06 -8.11 -36.22
C THR A 90 -26.41 -7.57 -36.75
N GLY A 91 -26.35 -6.45 -37.44
CA GLY A 91 -27.37 -6.00 -38.40
C GLY A 91 -27.53 -6.95 -39.57
N VAL A 92 -28.34 -6.55 -40.56
CA VAL A 92 -28.48 -7.27 -41.82
C VAL A 92 -27.45 -6.82 -42.82
N TYR A 93 -26.72 -7.76 -43.40
CA TYR A 93 -25.78 -7.53 -44.51
C TYR A 93 -26.38 -8.07 -45.78
N THR A 94 -26.46 -7.23 -46.83
CA THR A 94 -26.87 -7.64 -48.18
C THR A 94 -25.66 -7.96 -49.01
N LEU A 95 -25.52 -9.19 -49.50
CA LEU A 95 -24.46 -9.62 -50.42
C LEU A 95 -25.00 -9.63 -51.86
N ALA A 96 -24.34 -8.92 -52.77
CA ALA A 96 -24.53 -9.04 -54.22
C ALA A 96 -23.84 -10.31 -54.77
N ALA A 97 -24.20 -10.71 -55.96
CA ALA A 97 -23.55 -11.87 -56.65
C ALA A 97 -22.04 -11.65 -56.77
N GLY A 98 -21.23 -12.58 -56.24
CA GLY A 98 -19.78 -12.52 -56.24
C GLY A 98 -19.18 -11.52 -55.26
N GLN A 99 -19.97 -10.87 -54.44
CA GLN A 99 -19.46 -9.95 -53.41
C GLN A 99 -18.83 -10.73 -52.27
N GLU A 100 -17.70 -10.19 -51.75
CA GLU A 100 -17.07 -10.60 -50.52
C GLU A 100 -17.20 -9.47 -49.47
N ASN A 101 -17.59 -9.84 -48.25
CA ASN A 101 -17.60 -8.92 -47.09
C ASN A 101 -16.68 -9.49 -45.99
N LEU A 102 -15.58 -8.78 -45.73
CA LEU A 102 -14.55 -9.08 -44.71
C LEU A 102 -14.43 -7.95 -43.69
N THR A 103 -15.58 -7.37 -43.28
CA THR A 103 -15.69 -6.34 -42.27
C THR A 103 -16.71 -6.71 -41.20
N VAL A 104 -16.94 -8.02 -40.99
CA VAL A 104 -17.90 -8.46 -39.99
C VAL A 104 -17.16 -9.05 -38.81
N ASP A 105 -16.93 -8.23 -37.83
CA ASP A 105 -16.01 -8.43 -36.72
C ASP A 105 -16.70 -8.50 -35.37
N ALA A 106 -16.05 -9.09 -34.35
CA ALA A 106 -16.58 -9.11 -32.99
C ALA A 106 -15.46 -9.01 -31.94
N GLY A 107 -15.48 -7.92 -31.19
CA GLY A 107 -14.66 -7.75 -30.01
C GLY A 107 -15.31 -8.37 -28.77
N LEU A 108 -14.54 -9.14 -28.03
CA LEU A 108 -14.95 -9.74 -26.76
C LEU A 108 -13.96 -9.37 -25.66
N TYR A 109 -14.44 -9.22 -24.44
CA TYR A 109 -13.60 -8.95 -23.29
C TYR A 109 -13.98 -9.82 -22.08
N ARG A 110 -13.10 -9.92 -21.10
CA ARG A 110 -13.33 -10.56 -19.81
C ARG A 110 -13.39 -9.52 -18.72
N LYS A 111 -14.19 -9.78 -17.70
CA LYS A 111 -14.23 -8.93 -16.52
C LYS A 111 -12.91 -8.98 -15.77
N ALA A 112 -12.47 -7.84 -15.27
CA ALA A 112 -11.31 -7.65 -14.45
C ALA A 112 -11.66 -7.61 -12.96
N SER A 113 -10.63 -7.60 -12.13
CA SER A 113 -10.74 -7.39 -10.68
C SER A 113 -9.55 -6.62 -10.14
N ILE A 114 -9.76 -5.91 -9.04
CA ILE A 114 -8.74 -5.16 -8.30
C ILE A 114 -8.98 -5.34 -6.80
N GLY A 115 -7.93 -5.54 -6.06
CA GLY A 115 -7.99 -5.73 -4.62
C GLY A 115 -6.63 -6.01 -4.05
N ASP A 116 -6.57 -6.25 -2.80
CA ASP A 116 -5.56 -6.93 -2.02
C ASP A 116 -5.85 -6.79 -0.53
N ARG A 117 -4.94 -6.27 0.27
CA ARG A 117 -4.94 -6.40 1.71
C ARG A 117 -4.64 -5.07 2.40
N VAL A 118 -5.24 -4.88 3.57
CA VAL A 118 -4.86 -3.84 4.53
C VAL A 118 -4.36 -4.53 5.79
N TRP A 119 -3.16 -4.18 6.22
CA TRP A 119 -2.50 -4.78 7.37
C TRP A 119 -1.95 -3.70 8.32
N GLU A 120 -1.71 -4.11 9.53
CA GLU A 120 -0.91 -3.40 10.51
C GLU A 120 0.56 -3.72 10.18
N ASP A 121 1.24 -2.76 9.62
CA ASP A 121 2.67 -2.81 9.38
C ASP A 121 3.37 -2.58 10.72
N SER A 122 3.59 -3.67 11.44
CA SER A 122 4.07 -3.64 12.82
C SER A 122 5.54 -3.29 12.93
N ASN A 123 6.29 -3.50 11.86
CA ASN A 123 7.72 -3.16 11.75
C ASN A 123 7.97 -1.96 10.85
N HIS A 124 6.92 -1.42 10.29
CA HIS A 124 6.88 -0.16 9.56
C HIS A 124 7.78 -0.05 8.33
N ASN A 125 8.17 -1.19 7.79
CA ASN A 125 8.98 -1.22 6.58
C ASN A 125 8.19 -0.97 5.28
N GLY A 126 6.90 -0.71 5.38
CA GLY A 126 6.00 -0.55 4.24
C GLY A 126 5.75 -1.84 3.44
N ILE A 127 6.29 -2.97 3.90
CA ILE A 127 6.21 -4.28 3.24
C ILE A 127 5.38 -5.22 4.10
N GLN A 128 4.51 -5.98 3.48
CA GLN A 128 3.68 -6.99 4.14
C GLN A 128 4.51 -8.20 4.58
N ASP A 129 4.85 -8.27 5.86
CA ASP A 129 5.67 -9.32 6.44
C ASP A 129 4.87 -10.46 7.08
N LYS A 130 5.58 -11.57 7.29
CA LYS A 130 4.99 -12.74 7.92
C LYS A 130 4.81 -12.52 9.42
N GLY A 131 3.56 -12.43 9.86
CA GLY A 131 3.22 -12.27 11.27
C GLY A 131 2.43 -10.99 11.52
N GLU A 132 2.40 -10.10 10.57
CA GLU A 132 1.65 -8.86 10.67
C GLU A 132 0.14 -9.04 10.66
N PHE A 133 -0.53 -8.22 11.45
CA PHE A 133 -1.97 -8.33 11.67
C PHE A 133 -2.77 -7.74 10.53
N ASN A 134 -3.79 -8.44 10.21
CA ASN A 134 -4.76 -8.04 9.19
C ASN A 134 -5.77 -7.05 9.75
N ILE A 135 -6.01 -5.95 9.08
CA ILE A 135 -6.98 -4.97 9.53
C ILE A 135 -8.34 -5.22 8.88
N LYS A 136 -9.31 -5.59 9.71
CA LYS A 136 -10.70 -5.77 9.34
C LYS A 136 -11.48 -4.47 9.44
N GLY A 137 -12.38 -4.23 8.48
CA GLY A 137 -13.38 -3.17 8.60
C GLY A 137 -13.02 -1.85 7.93
N ILE A 138 -11.80 -1.73 7.36
CA ILE A 138 -11.43 -0.57 6.53
C ILE A 138 -12.39 -0.50 5.35
N ARG A 139 -13.04 0.62 5.18
CA ARG A 139 -13.86 0.88 4.00
C ARG A 139 -12.97 1.20 2.83
N VAL A 140 -13.09 0.43 1.76
CA VAL A 140 -12.40 0.69 0.50
C VAL A 140 -13.44 1.10 -0.53
N SER A 141 -13.19 2.22 -1.20
CA SER A 141 -14.03 2.73 -2.29
C SER A 141 -13.31 2.58 -3.62
N LEU A 142 -13.99 2.06 -4.63
CA LEU A 142 -13.51 2.03 -6.00
C LEU A 142 -13.97 3.32 -6.70
N LEU A 143 -13.03 3.98 -7.37
CA LEU A 143 -13.26 5.21 -8.11
C LEU A 143 -13.04 4.98 -9.61
N ASP A 144 -13.88 5.61 -10.43
CA ASP A 144 -13.72 5.65 -11.88
C ASP A 144 -12.60 6.61 -12.32
N ALA A 145 -12.35 6.67 -13.64
CA ALA A 145 -11.35 7.56 -14.24
C ALA A 145 -11.55 9.05 -13.90
N ASN A 146 -12.75 9.45 -13.53
CA ASN A 146 -13.10 10.83 -13.17
C ASN A 146 -13.01 11.10 -11.66
N GLY A 147 -12.70 10.05 -10.86
CA GLY A 147 -12.64 10.15 -9.40
C GLY A 147 -14.00 9.99 -8.71
N ASN A 148 -15.04 9.55 -9.41
CA ASN A 148 -16.33 9.28 -8.79
C ASN A 148 -16.31 7.90 -8.14
N ILE A 149 -16.89 7.77 -6.95
CA ILE A 149 -17.05 6.47 -6.28
C ILE A 149 -18.14 5.68 -7.00
N ILE A 150 -17.77 4.50 -7.48
CA ILE A 150 -18.67 3.59 -8.21
C ILE A 150 -19.01 2.31 -7.43
N ALA A 151 -18.18 1.94 -6.43
CA ALA A 151 -18.42 0.82 -5.54
C ALA A 151 -17.74 1.01 -4.19
N ASN A 152 -18.20 0.28 -3.19
CA ASN A 152 -17.58 0.23 -1.86
C ASN A 152 -17.54 -1.23 -1.36
N THR A 153 -16.48 -1.55 -0.64
CA THR A 153 -16.33 -2.80 0.11
C THR A 153 -15.70 -2.51 1.46
N THR A 154 -15.49 -3.52 2.28
CA THR A 154 -14.76 -3.43 3.54
C THR A 154 -13.81 -4.61 3.66
N THR A 155 -12.65 -4.40 4.27
CA THR A 155 -11.70 -5.47 4.53
C THR A 155 -12.31 -6.55 5.44
N ASN A 156 -12.05 -7.81 5.11
CA ASN A 156 -12.50 -8.97 5.89
C ASN A 156 -11.56 -9.26 7.08
N SER A 157 -11.79 -10.37 7.81
CA SER A 157 -10.97 -10.78 8.95
C SER A 157 -9.51 -11.08 8.61
N SER A 158 -9.19 -11.26 7.34
CA SER A 158 -7.83 -11.45 6.83
C SER A 158 -7.29 -10.17 6.18
N GLY A 159 -7.88 -9.01 6.46
CA GLY A 159 -7.51 -7.73 5.86
C GLY A 159 -7.85 -7.58 4.38
N ASN A 160 -8.27 -8.64 3.72
CA ASN A 160 -8.44 -8.65 2.26
C ASN A 160 -9.72 -7.94 1.84
N TYR A 161 -9.63 -7.26 0.72
CA TYR A 161 -10.76 -6.67 -0.01
C TYR A 161 -10.63 -6.98 -1.51
N LEU A 162 -11.75 -6.96 -2.20
CA LEU A 162 -11.79 -7.26 -3.63
C LEU A 162 -12.97 -6.53 -4.29
N PHE A 163 -12.70 -5.91 -5.41
CA PHE A 163 -13.70 -5.50 -6.40
C PHE A 163 -13.54 -6.39 -7.62
N SER A 164 -14.56 -7.15 -7.93
CA SER A 164 -14.60 -8.09 -9.05
C SER A 164 -15.68 -7.69 -10.04
N ASN A 165 -15.68 -8.35 -11.19
CA ASN A 165 -16.67 -8.16 -12.24
C ASN A 165 -16.65 -6.76 -12.87
N LEU A 166 -15.45 -6.16 -12.95
CA LEU A 166 -15.20 -4.84 -13.53
C LEU A 166 -15.04 -4.93 -15.04
N ASP A 167 -15.50 -3.92 -15.75
CA ASP A 167 -15.12 -3.72 -17.16
C ASP A 167 -13.66 -3.28 -17.23
N PRO A 168 -12.92 -3.58 -18.32
CA PRO A 168 -11.60 -2.98 -18.51
C PRO A 168 -11.70 -1.46 -18.50
N GLY A 169 -10.77 -0.81 -17.81
CA GLY A 169 -10.81 0.64 -17.65
C GLY A 169 -9.89 1.18 -16.57
N THR A 170 -9.88 2.50 -16.43
CA THR A 170 -9.05 3.19 -15.44
C THR A 170 -9.79 3.32 -14.11
N TYR A 171 -9.14 2.86 -13.04
CA TYR A 171 -9.65 2.87 -11.67
C TYR A 171 -8.61 3.41 -10.69
N SER A 172 -9.05 3.81 -9.51
CA SER A 172 -8.22 4.06 -8.33
C SER A 172 -9.00 3.67 -7.07
N LEU A 173 -8.29 3.54 -5.97
CA LEU A 173 -8.88 3.15 -4.69
C LEU A 173 -8.77 4.28 -3.67
N ARG A 174 -9.74 4.35 -2.76
CA ARG A 174 -9.71 5.20 -1.58
C ARG A 174 -10.01 4.36 -0.36
N PHE A 175 -9.08 4.38 0.57
CA PHE A 175 -9.22 3.76 1.88
C PHE A 175 -9.76 4.78 2.89
N ASP A 176 -10.67 4.36 3.74
CA ASP A 176 -11.30 5.17 4.79
C ASP A 176 -11.20 4.42 6.12
N LYS A 177 -10.37 4.92 7.02
CA LYS A 177 -10.13 4.33 8.34
C LYS A 177 -11.03 4.91 9.44
N ALA A 178 -11.93 5.85 9.13
CA ALA A 178 -12.80 6.45 10.12
C ALA A 178 -13.69 5.43 10.82
N ASP A 179 -13.79 5.57 12.13
CA ASP A 179 -14.65 4.76 13.02
C ASP A 179 -14.31 3.26 13.04
N VAL A 180 -13.22 2.86 12.44
CA VAL A 180 -12.74 1.47 12.48
C VAL A 180 -12.07 1.23 13.82
N LYS A 181 -12.57 0.25 14.57
CA LYS A 181 -11.91 -0.27 15.75
C LYS A 181 -11.22 -1.56 15.39
N HIS A 182 -9.92 -1.54 15.42
CA HIS A 182 -9.08 -2.70 15.20
C HIS A 182 -8.66 -3.27 16.56
N TYR A 183 -8.75 -4.59 16.71
CA TYR A 183 -8.13 -5.28 17.84
C TYR A 183 -6.70 -5.54 17.39
N SER A 184 -5.83 -4.62 17.74
CA SER A 184 -4.44 -4.62 17.32
C SER A 184 -3.68 -5.78 17.95
N TYR A 185 -2.50 -6.02 17.50
CA TYR A 185 -1.49 -6.91 18.07
C TYR A 185 -1.37 -6.72 19.61
N TRP A 186 -1.65 -5.54 20.07
CA TRP A 186 -1.56 -5.06 21.46
C TRP A 186 -2.69 -5.49 22.39
N ASN A 187 -3.49 -6.46 22.04
CA ASN A 187 -4.59 -6.92 22.92
C ASN A 187 -5.59 -5.82 23.33
N SER A 188 -5.64 -4.71 22.58
CA SER A 188 -6.52 -3.57 22.83
C SER A 188 -7.31 -3.14 21.58
N TRP A 189 -8.48 -2.53 21.80
CA TRP A 189 -9.28 -1.95 20.71
C TRP A 189 -8.79 -0.53 20.42
N ALA A 190 -8.01 -0.35 19.37
CA ALA A 190 -7.56 0.96 18.91
C ALA A 190 -8.54 1.58 17.91
N ASN A 191 -8.71 2.91 17.98
CA ASN A 191 -9.46 3.67 17.02
C ASN A 191 -8.50 4.10 15.89
N MET A 192 -8.72 3.62 14.68
CA MET A 192 -7.82 3.84 13.55
C MET A 192 -7.80 5.27 13.00
N ASN A 193 -8.60 6.18 13.55
CA ASN A 193 -8.53 7.60 13.18
C ASN A 193 -7.14 8.21 13.47
N ASN A 194 -6.43 7.62 14.43
CA ASN A 194 -5.13 8.07 14.91
C ASN A 194 -3.95 7.28 14.31
N TRP A 195 -4.18 6.48 13.28
CA TRP A 195 -3.15 5.69 12.61
C TRP A 195 -2.74 6.33 11.30
N LYS A 196 -1.45 6.31 10.97
CA LYS A 196 -0.94 6.78 9.69
C LYS A 196 -1.09 5.75 8.58
N TRP A 197 -0.95 6.21 7.38
CA TRP A 197 -0.80 5.37 6.19
C TRP A 197 0.69 5.10 5.96
N GLY A 198 1.08 3.87 5.70
CA GLY A 198 2.47 3.47 5.49
C GLY A 198 3.14 4.06 4.26
N ALA A 199 4.46 3.85 4.17
CA ALA A 199 5.27 4.32 3.05
C ALA A 199 4.82 3.70 1.72
N LYS A 200 4.82 4.50 0.67
CA LYS A 200 4.35 4.11 -0.66
C LYS A 200 5.47 3.52 -1.52
N ASP A 201 5.16 2.44 -2.25
CA ASP A 201 6.04 1.82 -3.27
C ASP A 201 7.43 1.44 -2.71
N VAL A 202 7.49 0.83 -1.54
CA VAL A 202 8.73 0.42 -0.87
C VAL A 202 9.09 -1.01 -1.22
N GLY A 203 10.30 -1.21 -1.75
CA GLY A 203 10.79 -2.54 -2.11
C GLY A 203 10.70 -2.84 -3.60
N SER A 204 10.89 -4.11 -3.95
CA SER A 204 10.89 -4.59 -5.34
C SER A 204 9.72 -5.52 -5.66
N ASP A 205 8.87 -5.83 -4.70
CA ASP A 205 7.71 -6.71 -4.84
C ASP A 205 6.42 -5.93 -4.63
N ASP A 206 5.93 -5.33 -5.68
CA ASP A 206 4.67 -4.59 -5.82
C ASP A 206 3.40 -5.36 -5.33
N ASN A 207 3.58 -6.60 -4.87
CA ASN A 207 2.49 -7.39 -4.27
C ASN A 207 2.53 -7.41 -2.74
N LYS A 208 3.44 -6.65 -2.13
CA LYS A 208 3.67 -6.66 -0.68
C LYS A 208 3.97 -5.29 -0.10
N ASP A 209 4.03 -4.26 -0.89
CA ASP A 209 4.28 -2.91 -0.41
C ASP A 209 3.03 -2.03 -0.41
N SER A 210 3.09 -0.90 0.25
CA SER A 210 1.96 0.01 0.37
C SER A 210 1.84 0.96 -0.81
N ASP A 211 0.66 1.06 -1.43
CA ASP A 211 0.38 1.85 -2.63
C ASP A 211 -0.28 3.20 -2.38
N VAL A 212 -0.46 3.60 -1.14
CA VAL A 212 -1.27 4.79 -0.82
C VAL A 212 -0.48 6.08 -0.86
N ASN A 213 -1.03 7.11 -1.50
CA ASN A 213 -0.38 8.41 -1.73
C ASN A 213 -0.22 9.31 -0.50
N ASN A 214 -0.79 8.96 0.62
CA ASN A 214 -0.77 9.73 1.86
C ASN A 214 0.13 9.12 2.92
N SER A 215 1.26 8.52 2.50
CA SER A 215 2.26 7.99 3.41
C SER A 215 2.66 9.05 4.45
N GLY A 216 2.81 8.65 5.70
CA GLY A 216 3.11 9.55 6.79
C GLY A 216 1.98 10.49 7.24
N SER A 217 0.76 10.33 6.77
CA SER A 217 -0.36 11.25 7.08
C SER A 217 -1.46 10.59 7.92
N TYR A 218 -1.97 11.34 8.92
CA TYR A 218 -3.17 10.99 9.71
C TYR A 218 -4.48 11.20 8.97
N THR A 219 -4.45 11.60 7.71
CA THR A 219 -5.67 11.84 6.97
C THR A 219 -6.59 10.64 7.06
N ARG A 220 -7.86 10.89 7.30
CA ARG A 220 -8.92 9.88 7.27
C ARG A 220 -8.87 9.01 6.01
N TYR A 221 -8.47 9.61 4.91
CA TYR A 221 -8.47 8.99 3.58
C TYR A 221 -7.06 8.85 3.02
N ALA A 222 -6.77 7.70 2.44
CA ALA A 222 -5.64 7.49 1.55
C ALA A 222 -6.12 7.05 0.16
N TYR A 223 -5.34 7.38 -0.85
CA TYR A 223 -5.67 7.13 -2.25
C TYR A 223 -4.53 6.42 -2.95
N THR A 224 -4.85 5.51 -3.85
CA THR A 224 -3.86 4.93 -4.77
C THR A 224 -3.68 5.82 -6.00
N ALA A 225 -2.61 5.58 -6.75
CA ALA A 225 -2.52 6.04 -8.12
C ALA A 225 -3.66 5.46 -8.97
N LYS A 226 -3.86 6.02 -10.16
CA LYS A 226 -4.79 5.43 -11.14
C LYS A 226 -4.10 4.29 -11.87
N THR A 227 -4.76 3.14 -11.93
CA THR A 227 -4.34 1.99 -12.73
C THR A 227 -5.33 1.73 -13.86
N PHE A 228 -4.84 1.12 -14.92
CA PHE A 228 -5.70 0.64 -16.01
C PHE A 228 -5.79 -0.88 -15.96
N LEU A 229 -6.99 -1.41 -15.77
CA LEU A 229 -7.24 -2.85 -15.80
C LEU A 229 -7.54 -3.30 -17.23
N GLU A 230 -6.73 -4.22 -17.76
CA GLU A 230 -6.99 -4.88 -19.04
C GLU A 230 -8.06 -5.98 -18.92
N SER A 231 -8.53 -6.47 -20.07
CA SER A 231 -9.46 -7.59 -20.14
C SER A 231 -8.94 -8.81 -19.37
N GLY A 232 -9.70 -9.23 -18.35
CA GLY A 232 -9.42 -10.40 -17.54
C GLY A 232 -8.26 -10.24 -16.55
N GLU A 233 -7.74 -9.05 -16.35
CA GLU A 233 -6.71 -8.76 -15.36
C GLU A 233 -7.24 -8.97 -13.93
N ASN A 234 -6.40 -9.54 -13.08
CA ASN A 234 -6.63 -9.65 -11.65
C ASN A 234 -5.48 -8.95 -10.95
N ASP A 235 -5.64 -7.66 -10.68
CA ASP A 235 -4.62 -6.81 -10.07
C ASP A 235 -4.77 -6.85 -8.55
N MET A 236 -3.82 -7.53 -7.90
CA MET A 236 -3.75 -7.76 -6.46
C MET A 236 -2.45 -7.18 -5.90
N ARG A 237 -2.22 -5.89 -6.12
CA ARG A 237 -0.97 -5.17 -5.76
C ARG A 237 -1.24 -3.86 -5.04
N TRP A 238 -2.35 -3.71 -4.33
CA TRP A 238 -2.78 -2.43 -3.77
C TRP A 238 -2.92 -2.51 -2.25
N ASP A 239 -1.87 -2.17 -1.54
CA ASP A 239 -1.62 -2.40 -0.11
C ASP A 239 -1.41 -1.13 0.76
N ALA A 240 -1.37 -1.19 2.14
CA ALA A 240 -1.21 -0.03 3.04
C ALA A 240 -0.67 -0.30 4.49
N ALA A 241 0.34 0.49 5.01
CA ALA A 241 1.18 0.26 6.25
C ALA A 241 1.48 1.45 7.23
N ILE A 242 2.22 1.34 8.46
CA ILE A 242 2.45 2.37 9.60
C ILE A 242 3.65 2.26 10.56
N THR A 243 4.99 3.56 11.94
CA THR A 243 6.31 3.61 12.85
C THR A 243 6.56 4.35 14.18
N PRO A 244 8.36 4.68 15.37
CA PRO A 244 8.71 5.24 16.75
C PRO A 244 9.58 6.51 17.04
N ILE A 245 9.86 7.16 18.56
CA ILE A 245 10.57 8.47 18.96
C ILE A 245 11.56 8.42 20.16
N VAL A 246 12.67 9.35 20.30
CA VAL A 246 13.68 9.55 21.39
C VAL A 246 13.63 10.96 22.02
N ILE A 247 14.03 11.14 23.33
CA ILE A 247 14.01 12.39 24.12
C ILE A 247 15.38 12.69 24.76
N ASP A 248 15.88 13.94 24.68
CA ASP A 248 17.01 14.50 25.42
C ASP A 248 16.59 14.78 26.88
N LEU A 249 17.16 14.04 27.85
CA LEU A 249 16.75 14.13 29.24
C LEU A 249 17.53 15.13 30.07
N ASN A 250 18.72 15.50 29.62
CA ASN A 250 19.65 16.37 30.38
C ASN A 250 19.83 17.75 29.74
N GLY A 251 19.35 17.98 28.53
CA GLY A 251 19.38 19.27 27.84
C GLY A 251 20.71 19.62 27.19
N ASP A 252 21.56 18.62 26.89
CA ASP A 252 22.83 18.79 26.22
C ASP A 252 22.87 18.26 24.77
N GLY A 253 21.72 17.90 24.27
CA GLY A 253 21.44 17.34 22.94
C GLY A 253 21.45 15.82 22.93
N ILE A 254 20.58 15.23 22.10
CA ILE A 254 20.46 13.77 21.97
C ILE A 254 21.78 13.14 21.57
N LYS A 255 22.28 12.22 22.40
CA LYS A 255 23.52 11.46 22.20
C LYS A 255 23.21 10.02 21.90
N THR A 256 23.94 9.51 20.94
CA THR A 256 23.79 8.10 20.51
C THR A 256 25.09 7.33 20.63
N ILE A 257 25.04 6.03 20.54
CA ILE A 257 26.19 5.11 20.55
C ILE A 257 26.31 4.52 19.14
N ALA A 258 27.53 4.50 18.62
CA ALA A 258 27.81 3.86 17.34
C ALA A 258 27.57 2.35 17.45
N ARG A 259 27.08 1.73 16.38
CA ARG A 259 26.85 0.28 16.35
C ARG A 259 28.10 -0.52 16.76
N ALA A 260 29.30 -0.08 16.37
CA ALA A 260 30.55 -0.76 16.71
C ALA A 260 30.86 -0.73 18.23
N ASP A 261 30.32 0.22 18.97
CA ASP A 261 30.54 0.44 20.40
C ASP A 261 29.35 -0.02 21.26
N SER A 262 28.21 -0.30 20.63
CA SER A 262 27.01 -0.83 21.28
C SER A 262 27.23 -2.26 21.79
N GLN A 263 26.67 -2.62 22.93
CA GLN A 263 26.93 -3.89 23.60
C GLN A 263 25.74 -4.86 23.53
N GLY A 264 24.55 -4.36 23.28
CA GLY A 264 23.31 -5.13 23.32
C GLY A 264 22.76 -5.51 21.95
N VAL A 265 21.65 -6.21 21.98
CA VAL A 265 20.80 -6.50 20.83
C VAL A 265 19.36 -6.24 21.21
N PHE A 266 18.57 -5.70 20.30
CA PHE A 266 17.17 -5.38 20.52
C PHE A 266 16.32 -5.77 19.30
N ASP A 267 15.08 -6.13 19.49
CA ASP A 267 14.15 -6.41 18.39
C ASP A 267 13.60 -5.10 17.82
N LEU A 268 14.43 -4.45 16.99
CA LEU A 268 14.09 -3.20 16.31
C LEU A 268 13.06 -3.36 15.21
N PHE A 269 12.72 -4.59 14.87
CA PHE A 269 11.80 -4.89 13.76
C PHE A 269 10.51 -5.56 14.23
N GLY A 270 10.32 -5.78 15.54
CA GLY A 270 9.12 -6.38 16.10
C GLY A 270 8.81 -7.79 15.57
N ASN A 271 9.83 -8.50 15.09
CA ASN A 271 9.67 -9.79 14.43
C ASN A 271 10.20 -10.98 15.24
N GLY A 272 10.53 -10.78 16.50
CA GLY A 272 11.09 -11.76 17.41
C GLY A 272 12.56 -12.09 17.18
N LYS A 273 13.27 -11.26 16.40
CA LYS A 273 14.71 -11.37 16.15
C LYS A 273 15.41 -10.08 16.56
N SER A 274 16.19 -10.13 17.62
CA SER A 274 17.01 -9.03 18.04
C SER A 274 18.23 -8.83 17.12
N VAL A 275 18.54 -7.59 16.81
CA VAL A 275 19.66 -7.16 15.96
C VAL A 275 20.63 -6.30 16.74
N HIS A 276 21.91 -6.31 16.31
CA HIS A 276 22.94 -5.42 16.85
C HIS A 276 22.93 -4.09 16.09
N SER A 277 22.65 -3.02 16.79
CA SER A 277 22.42 -1.68 16.22
C SER A 277 23.23 -0.59 16.91
N GLY A 278 23.26 0.62 16.33
CA GLY A 278 23.50 1.83 17.12
C GLY A 278 22.41 1.97 18.19
N TRP A 279 22.65 2.80 19.19
CA TRP A 279 21.72 2.95 20.31
C TRP A 279 21.68 4.36 20.89
N VAL A 280 20.73 4.63 21.78
CA VAL A 280 20.71 5.85 22.59
C VAL A 280 21.74 5.77 23.69
N SER A 281 22.36 6.91 24.06
CA SER A 281 23.25 6.96 25.21
C SER A 281 22.45 6.84 26.53
N GLY A 282 23.05 6.27 27.57
CA GLY A 282 22.41 6.15 28.87
C GLY A 282 22.12 7.49 29.59
N GLU A 283 22.47 8.64 29.00
CA GLU A 283 22.13 9.98 29.48
C GLU A 283 20.78 10.47 28.96
N ASP A 284 20.32 9.90 27.84
CA ASP A 284 19.04 10.17 27.17
C ASP A 284 18.07 9.00 27.29
N GLY A 285 16.86 9.12 26.78
CA GLY A 285 15.85 8.09 26.93
C GLY A 285 14.98 7.89 25.71
N LEU A 286 14.56 6.66 25.53
CA LEU A 286 13.54 6.27 24.55
C LEU A 286 12.15 6.54 25.14
N LEU A 287 11.31 7.23 24.41
CA LEU A 287 9.90 7.33 24.78
C LEU A 287 9.26 5.95 24.62
N ALA A 288 8.65 5.44 25.68
CA ALA A 288 8.18 4.07 25.75
C ALA A 288 6.80 3.96 26.40
N ILE A 289 6.21 2.82 26.21
CA ILE A 289 4.98 2.40 26.88
C ILE A 289 5.00 0.89 27.07
N ASP A 290 4.97 0.42 28.29
CA ASP A 290 4.80 -1.01 28.61
C ASP A 290 3.37 -1.43 28.25
N ARG A 291 3.22 -2.01 27.07
CA ARG A 291 1.93 -2.33 26.48
C ARG A 291 1.38 -3.67 26.93
N ASN A 292 2.26 -4.61 27.14
CA ASN A 292 1.89 -5.97 27.55
C ASN A 292 1.78 -6.11 29.08
N GLY A 293 2.24 -5.10 29.85
CA GLY A 293 2.15 -5.05 31.30
C GLY A 293 3.12 -5.97 32.00
N ASN A 294 4.23 -6.36 31.36
CA ASN A 294 5.22 -7.26 31.92
C ASN A 294 6.36 -6.54 32.69
N GLY A 295 6.41 -5.21 32.59
CA GLY A 295 7.38 -4.35 33.29
C GLY A 295 8.73 -4.18 32.60
N VAL A 296 8.85 -4.63 31.34
CA VAL A 296 10.03 -4.47 30.50
C VAL A 296 9.63 -3.92 29.13
N ILE A 297 10.57 -3.39 28.36
CA ILE A 297 10.40 -3.02 26.96
C ILE A 297 11.08 -4.10 26.13
N ASP A 298 10.31 -4.92 25.42
CA ASP A 298 10.79 -6.13 24.76
C ASP A 298 11.17 -5.91 23.30
N ASP A 299 10.50 -5.02 22.64
CA ASP A 299 10.68 -4.75 21.21
C ASP A 299 10.24 -3.32 20.82
N ILE A 300 10.47 -2.98 19.54
CA ILE A 300 10.18 -1.65 18.99
C ILE A 300 8.71 -1.23 19.18
N SER A 301 7.85 -2.14 19.36
CA SER A 301 6.43 -1.93 19.51
C SER A 301 6.04 -1.22 20.80
N GLU A 302 6.88 -1.29 21.80
CA GLU A 302 6.74 -0.59 23.09
C GLU A 302 7.50 0.73 23.12
N LEU A 303 8.15 1.09 22.00
CA LEU A 303 8.77 2.39 21.77
C LEU A 303 7.90 3.30 20.92
N PHE A 304 8.11 4.58 21.00
CA PHE A 304 7.52 5.58 20.11
C PHE A 304 8.53 5.90 19.02
N GLY A 305 8.50 5.21 17.95
CA GLY A 305 9.35 5.38 16.81
C GLY A 305 8.93 4.47 15.65
N GLY A 306 9.74 4.31 14.65
CA GLY A 306 9.43 3.46 13.52
C GLY A 306 10.40 3.55 12.36
N THR A 307 10.13 2.83 11.28
CA THR A 307 10.96 2.79 10.08
C THR A 307 10.56 3.83 9.03
N THR A 308 9.45 4.54 9.21
CA THR A 308 8.99 5.62 8.32
C THR A 308 8.94 6.99 9.01
N GLN A 309 9.20 8.01 8.23
CA GLN A 309 9.29 9.40 8.64
C GLN A 309 8.05 9.90 9.41
N GLY A 310 8.27 10.46 10.61
CA GLY A 310 7.28 11.16 11.44
C GLY A 310 6.29 10.29 12.21
N GLU A 311 6.45 8.99 12.25
CA GLU A 311 5.51 8.06 12.89
C GLU A 311 5.61 8.01 14.40
N GLY A 312 6.78 8.20 14.95
CA GLY A 312 6.95 8.33 16.38
C GLY A 312 6.11 9.44 16.98
N PHE A 313 6.16 10.63 16.37
CA PHE A 313 5.34 11.79 16.78
C PHE A 313 3.85 11.57 16.57
N ALA A 314 3.51 10.73 15.67
CA ALA A 314 2.15 10.34 15.43
C ALA A 314 1.57 9.46 16.52
N ARG A 315 2.30 8.50 16.99
CA ARG A 315 1.93 7.69 18.14
C ARG A 315 1.83 8.54 19.40
N LEU A 316 2.71 9.54 19.51
CA LEU A 316 2.64 10.49 20.60
C LEU A 316 1.36 11.34 20.57
N ALA A 317 0.95 11.81 19.41
CA ALA A 317 -0.28 12.60 19.26
C ALA A 317 -1.56 11.83 19.64
N GLU A 318 -1.52 10.52 19.74
CA GLU A 318 -2.65 9.72 20.26
C GLU A 318 -2.92 9.98 21.75
N PHE A 319 -1.92 10.45 22.46
CA PHE A 319 -1.99 10.75 23.87
C PHE A 319 -2.41 12.21 24.16
N ASP A 320 -2.42 13.08 23.14
CA ASP A 320 -3.03 14.42 23.21
C ASP A 320 -4.56 14.28 23.14
N THR A 321 -5.16 13.98 24.25
CA THR A 321 -6.59 13.68 24.34
C THR A 321 -7.46 14.94 24.35
N ASN A 322 -6.86 16.09 24.66
CA ASN A 322 -7.54 17.38 24.67
C ASN A 322 -7.36 18.16 23.35
N GLY A 323 -6.41 17.74 22.48
CA GLY A 323 -6.19 18.31 21.14
C GLY A 323 -5.47 19.66 21.15
N ASP A 324 -4.69 19.97 22.17
CA ASP A 324 -3.98 21.27 22.29
C ASP A 324 -2.58 21.26 21.66
N GLY A 325 -2.11 20.12 21.14
CA GLY A 325 -0.81 19.93 20.50
C GLY A 325 0.31 19.51 21.45
N TRP A 326 -0.02 19.23 22.70
CA TRP A 326 0.89 18.76 23.73
C TRP A 326 0.34 17.52 24.42
N VAL A 327 1.22 16.65 24.87
CA VAL A 327 0.87 15.52 25.73
C VAL A 327 1.37 15.83 27.14
N ASP A 328 0.49 16.11 28.06
CA ASP A 328 0.81 16.52 29.43
C ASP A 328 -0.18 15.94 30.47
N THR A 329 -0.14 16.45 31.70
CA THR A 329 -1.00 15.99 32.80
C THR A 329 -2.50 16.29 32.61
N ASN A 330 -2.89 17.07 31.61
CA ASN A 330 -4.27 17.31 31.25
C ASN A 330 -4.84 16.19 30.36
N ASP A 331 -3.97 15.31 29.86
CA ASP A 331 -4.35 14.18 29.04
C ASP A 331 -4.57 12.91 29.86
N ALA A 332 -5.62 12.18 29.53
CA ALA A 332 -6.09 11.03 30.32
C ALA A 332 -5.05 9.91 30.44
N ASP A 333 -4.22 9.73 29.40
CA ASP A 333 -3.27 8.62 29.29
C ASP A 333 -1.81 9.03 29.49
N PHE A 334 -1.51 10.29 29.82
CA PHE A 334 -0.15 10.78 30.10
C PHE A 334 0.61 9.92 31.13
N ALA A 335 -0.07 9.46 32.17
CA ALA A 335 0.52 8.64 33.22
C ALA A 335 0.94 7.22 32.77
N ARG A 336 0.53 6.80 31.58
CA ARG A 336 0.93 5.52 30.97
C ARG A 336 2.23 5.60 30.20
N LEU A 337 2.65 6.80 29.85
CA LEU A 337 3.88 7.03 29.12
C LEU A 337 5.09 6.89 30.05
N LEU A 338 6.12 6.29 29.52
CA LEU A 338 7.36 5.97 30.20
C LEU A 338 8.55 6.49 29.43
N VAL A 339 9.68 6.64 30.11
CA VAL A 339 11.00 6.79 29.52
C VAL A 339 11.80 5.56 29.86
N TRP A 340 12.36 4.93 28.86
CA TRP A 340 13.37 3.89 29.04
C TRP A 340 14.75 4.50 28.86
N GLN A 341 15.47 4.64 29.98
CA GLN A 341 16.83 5.13 30.06
C GLN A 341 17.76 3.95 30.25
N ASP A 342 18.24 3.37 29.18
CA ASP A 342 19.18 2.25 29.19
C ASP A 342 20.57 2.73 29.64
N LYS A 343 20.79 2.73 30.96
CA LYS A 343 22.01 3.31 31.61
C LYS A 343 23.24 2.49 31.41
N ASN A 344 23.10 1.21 31.22
CA ASN A 344 24.23 0.30 31.04
C ASN A 344 24.53 -0.03 29.58
N GLY A 345 23.62 0.32 28.66
CA GLY A 345 23.76 0.13 27.22
C GLY A 345 23.66 -1.33 26.76
N ASP A 346 22.98 -2.18 27.52
CA ASP A 346 22.83 -3.61 27.20
C ASP A 346 21.56 -3.95 26.42
N HIS A 347 20.73 -2.96 26.14
CA HIS A 347 19.47 -3.04 25.40
C HIS A 347 18.41 -3.94 26.08
N GLN A 348 18.49 -4.07 27.39
CA GLN A 348 17.50 -4.77 28.20
C GLN A 348 16.96 -3.83 29.27
N THR A 349 15.70 -3.96 29.62
CA THR A 349 15.10 -3.13 30.67
C THR A 349 15.49 -3.65 32.05
N ASP A 350 16.40 -2.95 32.71
CA ASP A 350 16.82 -3.27 34.06
C ASP A 350 16.04 -2.48 35.15
N GLN A 351 16.23 -2.89 36.39
CA GLN A 351 15.56 -2.24 37.51
C GLN A 351 15.98 -0.76 37.66
N GLY A 352 15.03 0.15 37.44
CA GLY A 352 15.23 1.59 37.59
C GLY A 352 15.63 2.31 36.30
N GLU A 353 15.55 1.64 35.15
CA GLU A 353 15.73 2.20 33.83
C GLU A 353 14.42 2.60 33.18
N LEU A 354 13.32 1.93 33.49
CA LEU A 354 11.98 2.29 33.04
C LEU A 354 11.32 3.19 34.09
N ILE A 355 11.11 4.46 33.72
CA ILE A 355 10.60 5.48 34.64
C ILE A 355 9.43 6.26 34.02
N SER A 356 8.50 6.76 34.86
CA SER A 356 7.42 7.63 34.39
C SER A 356 7.94 8.96 33.88
N LEU A 357 7.26 9.62 32.96
CA LEU A 357 7.58 10.97 32.48
C LEU A 357 7.79 11.96 33.62
N ASN A 358 6.95 11.92 34.64
CA ASN A 358 7.09 12.76 35.83
C ASN A 358 8.43 12.51 36.57
N ASN A 359 8.85 11.25 36.71
CA ASN A 359 10.11 10.90 37.37
C ASN A 359 11.32 11.21 36.50
N ALA A 360 11.15 11.24 35.17
CA ALA A 360 12.14 11.72 34.22
C ALA A 360 12.24 13.26 34.19
N GLY A 361 11.39 13.95 34.94
CA GLY A 361 11.37 15.42 34.97
C GLY A 361 10.65 16.08 33.80
N ILE A 362 9.91 15.32 32.99
CA ILE A 362 9.19 15.80 31.81
C ILE A 362 7.81 16.31 32.24
N ALA A 363 7.46 17.53 31.81
CA ALA A 363 6.17 18.15 32.03
C ALA A 363 5.20 17.97 30.85
N SER A 364 5.72 18.11 29.62
CA SER A 364 4.94 17.94 28.39
C SER A 364 5.80 17.55 27.20
N LEU A 365 5.18 16.91 26.21
CA LEU A 365 5.78 16.47 24.96
C LEU A 365 5.02 17.12 23.82
N SER A 366 5.70 17.79 22.88
CA SER A 366 5.06 18.37 21.68
C SER A 366 4.72 17.29 20.67
N THR A 367 3.52 17.34 20.11
CA THR A 367 3.09 16.45 19.03
C THR A 367 3.44 16.97 17.65
N SER A 368 3.94 18.21 17.56
CA SER A 368 4.41 18.85 16.32
C SER A 368 5.89 18.61 16.11
N PHE A 369 6.34 18.41 14.88
CA PHE A 369 7.75 18.24 14.55
C PHE A 369 8.15 18.97 13.27
N SER A 370 9.46 19.12 13.07
CA SER A 370 10.09 19.65 11.85
C SER A 370 11.01 18.60 11.25
N GLU A 371 11.00 18.47 9.93
CA GLU A 371 11.91 17.60 9.19
C GLU A 371 13.26 18.30 9.03
N LEU A 372 14.25 17.88 9.81
CA LEU A 372 15.62 18.42 9.79
C LEU A 372 16.62 17.25 9.86
N PRO A 373 16.72 16.45 8.78
CA PRO A 373 17.52 15.23 8.79
C PRO A 373 19.01 15.51 8.87
N PHE A 374 19.71 14.79 9.74
CA PHE A 374 21.17 14.72 9.76
C PHE A 374 21.64 13.37 10.32
N VAL A 375 22.80 12.93 9.88
CA VAL A 375 23.49 11.76 10.45
C VAL A 375 24.49 12.23 11.49
N ASP A 376 24.41 11.70 12.70
CA ASP A 376 25.34 12.07 13.77
C ASP A 376 26.74 11.45 13.60
N ALA A 377 27.66 11.79 14.47
CA ALA A 377 29.05 11.30 14.42
C ALA A 377 29.15 9.78 14.73
N GLN A 378 28.13 9.18 15.29
CA GLN A 378 27.99 7.77 15.62
C GLN A 378 27.32 6.97 14.49
N GLY A 379 26.82 7.67 13.49
CA GLY A 379 26.25 7.09 12.29
C GLY A 379 24.76 6.78 12.37
N ASN A 380 24.06 7.31 13.35
CA ASN A 380 22.61 7.19 13.47
C ASN A 380 21.93 8.39 12.78
N LEU A 381 20.79 8.16 12.15
CA LEU A 381 20.03 9.20 11.44
C LEU A 381 19.01 9.83 12.39
N HIS A 382 19.05 11.15 12.52
CA HIS A 382 18.03 11.96 13.17
C HIS A 382 17.15 12.59 12.09
N LEU A 383 15.87 12.33 12.09
CA LEU A 383 15.00 12.74 10.98
C LEU A 383 13.98 13.80 11.38
N GLU A 384 13.04 13.49 12.24
CA GLU A 384 12.06 14.43 12.76
C GLU A 384 12.49 14.98 14.11
N ARG A 385 12.42 16.29 14.27
CA ARG A 385 12.82 17.00 15.49
C ARG A 385 11.66 17.79 16.07
N SER A 386 11.51 17.70 17.36
CA SER A 386 10.51 18.38 18.18
C SER A 386 11.10 18.79 19.53
N GLU A 387 10.24 19.11 20.48
CA GLU A 387 10.65 19.51 21.82
C GLU A 387 9.83 18.82 22.92
N ALA A 388 10.50 18.56 24.03
CA ALA A 388 9.87 18.24 25.30
C ALA A 388 10.10 19.38 26.29
N ILE A 389 9.17 19.66 27.17
CA ILE A 389 9.32 20.66 28.24
C ILE A 389 9.56 19.93 29.54
N LEU A 390 10.67 20.27 30.19
CA LEU A 390 10.98 19.75 31.53
C LEU A 390 10.17 20.48 32.61
N GLN A 391 10.02 19.88 33.79
CA GLN A 391 9.31 20.48 34.93
C GLN A 391 9.90 21.80 35.41
N ASN A 392 11.20 22.08 35.12
CA ASN A 392 11.85 23.35 35.40
C ASN A 392 11.52 24.42 34.34
N GLY A 393 10.76 24.10 33.29
CA GLY A 393 10.39 24.99 32.21
C GLY A 393 11.41 25.06 31.05
N GLN A 394 12.45 24.26 31.07
CA GLN A 394 13.45 24.19 30.00
C GLN A 394 12.86 23.34 28.84
N SER A 395 13.04 23.82 27.60
CA SER A 395 12.81 23.04 26.40
C SER A 395 14.05 22.20 26.06
N VAL A 396 13.85 20.95 25.72
CA VAL A 396 14.89 19.98 25.33
C VAL A 396 14.50 19.28 24.02
N ASP A 397 15.50 18.77 23.30
CA ASP A 397 15.28 18.08 22.03
C ASP A 397 14.51 16.76 22.20
N MET A 398 13.63 16.50 21.26
CA MET A 398 12.92 15.24 21.08
C MET A 398 12.96 14.87 19.61
N THR A 399 13.49 13.71 19.27
CA THR A 399 13.82 13.35 17.89
C THR A 399 13.50 11.89 17.59
N ASP A 400 12.97 11.63 16.41
CA ASP A 400 12.92 10.28 15.89
C ASP A 400 14.31 9.89 15.37
N VAL A 401 14.92 8.88 16.01
CA VAL A 401 16.28 8.44 15.72
C VAL A 401 16.26 7.04 15.11
N TYR A 402 16.82 6.94 13.93
CA TYR A 402 17.00 5.69 13.19
C TYR A 402 18.37 5.11 13.47
N PHE A 403 18.43 4.05 14.25
CA PHE A 403 19.68 3.42 14.66
C PHE A 403 20.33 2.65 13.52
N ASN A 404 21.65 2.79 13.39
CA ASN A 404 22.44 2.08 12.39
C ASN A 404 22.47 0.57 12.67
N VAL A 405 22.04 -0.25 11.70
CA VAL A 405 22.09 -1.71 11.72
C VAL A 405 22.98 -2.21 10.58
N SER A 406 23.64 -3.36 10.70
CA SER A 406 24.42 -3.91 9.58
C SER A 406 23.51 -4.50 8.52
N LEU A 407 23.96 -4.46 7.26
CA LEU A 407 23.27 -5.12 6.15
C LEU A 407 23.07 -6.63 6.39
N GLU A 408 24.02 -7.29 7.07
CA GLU A 408 23.96 -8.70 7.39
C GLU A 408 22.90 -8.96 8.46
N ASP A 409 22.90 -8.21 9.55
CA ASP A 409 21.91 -8.33 10.63
C ASP A 409 20.49 -8.02 10.12
N ALA A 410 20.34 -6.96 9.32
CA ALA A 410 19.09 -6.59 8.71
C ALA A 410 18.57 -7.67 7.75
N THR A 411 19.44 -8.23 6.90
CA THR A 411 19.10 -9.32 5.98
C THR A 411 18.75 -10.59 6.74
N ASP A 412 19.47 -10.92 7.82
CA ASP A 412 19.18 -12.07 8.67
C ASP A 412 17.89 -11.89 9.46
N ALA A 413 17.55 -10.67 9.81
CA ALA A 413 16.25 -10.28 10.36
C ALA A 413 15.14 -10.29 9.31
N GLY A 414 15.47 -10.33 8.02
CA GLY A 414 14.52 -10.38 6.91
C GLY A 414 14.15 -9.02 6.33
N VAL A 415 14.92 -7.98 6.64
CA VAL A 415 14.68 -6.60 6.22
C VAL A 415 15.41 -6.27 4.90
N GLN A 416 14.74 -5.53 4.00
CA GLN A 416 15.31 -5.07 2.72
C GLN A 416 15.92 -3.67 2.89
N THR A 417 17.21 -3.53 2.64
CA THR A 417 18.03 -2.35 2.99
C THR A 417 18.09 -1.22 1.96
N SER A 418 17.38 -1.29 0.86
CA SER A 418 17.49 -0.32 -0.24
C SER A 418 16.59 0.92 -0.12
N SER A 419 15.62 0.93 0.75
CA SER A 419 14.53 1.93 0.75
C SER A 419 14.79 3.20 1.57
N MET A 420 15.71 3.19 2.56
CA MET A 420 15.97 4.38 3.39
C MET A 420 16.89 5.41 2.72
N LEU A 421 17.76 5.00 1.79
CA LEU A 421 18.60 5.95 1.05
C LEU A 421 17.77 6.90 0.17
N ASP A 422 16.62 6.47 -0.32
CA ASP A 422 15.76 7.28 -1.18
C ASP A 422 15.00 8.39 -0.43
N LEU A 423 14.88 8.28 0.90
CA LEU A 423 14.26 9.30 1.76
C LEU A 423 15.19 10.47 2.09
N LEU A 424 16.49 10.30 1.86
CA LEU A 424 17.50 11.32 2.17
C LEU A 424 17.72 12.22 0.95
N GLY A 425 17.68 13.54 1.13
CA GLY A 425 18.10 14.49 0.09
C GLY A 425 19.55 14.22 -0.35
N ASP A 426 19.90 14.59 -1.59
CA ASP A 426 21.19 14.29 -2.25
C ASP A 426 22.43 14.56 -1.40
N THR A 427 22.40 15.55 -0.51
CA THR A 427 23.52 15.93 0.37
C THR A 427 23.74 14.91 1.49
N VAL A 428 22.68 14.43 2.09
CA VAL A 428 22.71 13.44 3.18
C VAL A 428 23.02 12.05 2.63
N GLN A 429 22.47 11.70 1.47
CA GLN A 429 22.82 10.48 0.74
C GLN A 429 24.32 10.40 0.43
N ALA A 430 24.95 11.52 0.06
CA ALA A 430 26.38 11.57 -0.23
C ALA A 430 27.26 11.32 1.03
N GLU A 431 26.84 11.77 2.20
CA GLU A 431 27.53 11.49 3.47
C GLU A 431 27.38 10.03 3.88
N VAL A 432 26.20 9.48 3.77
CA VAL A 432 25.88 8.07 4.05
C VAL A 432 26.69 7.12 3.17
N VAL A 433 26.74 7.35 1.88
CA VAL A 433 27.50 6.52 0.92
C VAL A 433 29.00 6.60 1.19
N ASN A 434 29.55 7.78 1.55
CA ASN A 434 30.97 7.95 1.82
C ASN A 434 31.43 7.29 3.15
N THR A 435 30.54 7.09 4.10
CA THR A 435 30.85 6.48 5.40
C THR A 435 30.62 4.97 5.44
N HIS A 436 30.19 4.34 4.34
CA HIS A 436 29.77 2.93 4.28
C HIS A 436 28.64 2.60 5.28
N LEU A 437 27.82 3.58 5.56
CA LEU A 437 26.64 3.48 6.41
C LEU A 437 25.48 2.86 5.63
N TRP A 438 25.04 1.73 6.07
CA TRP A 438 23.77 1.13 5.67
C TRP A 438 22.80 1.34 6.82
N MET A 439 21.78 2.14 6.59
CA MET A 439 20.69 2.35 7.54
C MET A 439 19.53 1.41 7.22
N VAL A 440 18.86 0.95 8.22
CA VAL A 440 17.66 0.13 8.14
C VAL A 440 16.51 0.89 8.77
#